data_5a45dfc5d11f30c719718141531752c4
#
_entry.id   5a45dfc5d11f30c719718141531752c4
#
_cell.length_a   1.000
_cell.length_b   1.000
_cell.length_c   1.000
_cell.angle_alpha   90.00
_cell.angle_beta   90.00
_cell.angle_gamma   90.00
#
_symmetry.space_group_name_H-M   'P 1'
#
loop_
_entity.id
_entity.type
_entity.pdbx_description
1 polymer ?
#
loop_
_entity_poly.entity_id
_entity_poly.type
_entity_poly.pdbx_seq_one_letter_code
_entity_poly.pdbx_strand_id
1 'polypeptide(L)'
;MLHERLRLAAVLATLAMLLGVGSAFQQRITLPGGQEATIDWGTRELTAVGQAVPPSNAETEGQKRLLARRGAILDAQRNLLETLSSVNVTSDSTMVNLMASDVVRSQVEGLIQGAIVSHEAWDGDVEIYTVEMTIPLYEPPDETGDDGPPPPAPEHEPTGLLLDLRDLNAVPSLTFRIFTRSGAEVTSAARVYYRTALPGGLGSPVDDAMTDPRVADDPFLIAAIGLRENRIDVVIDDADGERLRRILSNRNFFQEGRALAVMN
;
A
#
# COMPACT_ATOMS: atom_id res chain seq x y z
N MET A 1 33.62 7.27 12.87
CA MET A 1 32.22 6.90 13.17
C MET A 1 31.23 7.33 12.07
N LEU A 2 31.30 8.56 11.54
CA LEU A 2 30.38 9.00 10.45
C LEU A 2 30.62 8.22 9.13
N HIS A 3 31.86 7.90 8.79
CA HIS A 3 32.18 7.13 7.58
C HIS A 3 31.79 5.65 7.62
N GLU A 4 31.67 5.03 8.79
CA GLU A 4 31.21 3.65 8.91
C GLU A 4 29.69 3.53 8.75
N ARG A 5 28.93 4.50 9.25
CA ARG A 5 27.48 4.55 9.07
C ARG A 5 27.07 4.78 7.61
N LEU A 6 27.83 5.62 6.89
CA LEU A 6 27.61 5.79 5.44
C LEU A 6 27.93 4.50 4.63
N ARG A 7 28.94 3.73 5.07
CA ARG A 7 29.30 2.46 4.41
C ARG A 7 28.26 1.37 4.67
N LEU A 8 27.68 1.31 5.87
CA LEU A 8 26.62 0.33 6.21
C LEU A 8 25.32 0.64 5.46
N ALA A 9 24.93 1.90 5.35
CA ALA A 9 23.76 2.32 4.57
C ALA A 9 23.94 2.05 3.07
N ALA A 10 25.15 2.27 2.54
CA ALA A 10 25.48 1.96 1.14
C ALA A 10 25.50 0.45 0.85
N VAL A 11 25.93 -0.38 1.81
CA VAL A 11 25.95 -1.85 1.66
C VAL A 11 24.54 -2.42 1.72
N LEU A 12 23.66 -1.89 2.57
CA LEU A 12 22.24 -2.28 2.61
C LEU A 12 21.48 -1.86 1.35
N ALA A 13 21.77 -0.67 0.81
CA ALA A 13 21.18 -0.23 -0.46
C ALA A 13 21.66 -1.05 -1.67
N THR A 14 22.94 -1.46 -1.67
CA THR A 14 23.49 -2.33 -2.74
C THR A 14 23.02 -3.77 -2.63
N LEU A 15 22.73 -4.28 -1.43
CA LEU A 15 22.21 -5.64 -1.26
C LEU A 15 20.73 -5.75 -1.71
N ALA A 16 19.94 -4.69 -1.54
CA ALA A 16 18.57 -4.61 -2.08
C ALA A 16 18.55 -4.57 -3.63
N MET A 17 19.57 -3.97 -4.26
CA MET A 17 19.73 -3.97 -5.72
C MET A 17 20.11 -5.33 -6.32
N LEU A 18 20.68 -6.26 -5.52
CA LEU A 18 21.16 -7.56 -6.01
C LEU A 18 20.09 -8.67 -6.00
N LEU A 19 18.94 -8.43 -5.38
CA LEU A 19 17.88 -9.46 -5.28
C LEU A 19 16.79 -9.35 -6.34
N GLY A 20 16.83 -8.35 -7.27
CA GLY A 20 15.86 -8.24 -8.36
C GLY A 20 14.38 -8.09 -7.92
N VAL A 21 14.14 -7.83 -6.64
CA VAL A 21 12.80 -7.59 -6.12
C VAL A 21 12.45 -6.15 -6.45
N GLY A 22 11.63 -5.93 -7.46
CA GLY A 22 11.12 -4.61 -7.79
C GLY A 22 10.59 -3.91 -6.55
N SER A 23 10.95 -2.64 -6.41
CA SER A 23 10.58 -1.87 -5.22
C SER A 23 9.07 -1.77 -5.09
N ALA A 24 8.54 -2.09 -3.92
CA ALA A 24 7.17 -1.77 -3.58
C ALA A 24 6.91 -0.28 -3.82
N PHE A 25 5.73 0.07 -4.32
CA PHE A 25 5.37 1.47 -4.49
C PHE A 25 5.09 2.09 -3.13
N GLN A 26 5.99 2.99 -2.69
CA GLN A 26 5.90 3.66 -1.39
C GLN A 26 5.49 5.11 -1.56
N GLN A 27 4.46 5.51 -0.82
CA GLN A 27 3.99 6.89 -0.72
C GLN A 27 4.36 7.46 0.64
N ARG A 28 5.20 8.51 0.66
CA ARG A 28 5.51 9.25 1.88
C ARG A 28 4.53 10.40 2.06
N ILE A 29 4.10 10.59 3.30
CA ILE A 29 3.17 11.63 3.71
C ILE A 29 3.81 12.39 4.87
N THR A 30 3.96 13.71 4.70
CA THR A 30 4.39 14.59 5.79
C THR A 30 3.16 15.05 6.55
N LEU A 31 3.12 14.77 7.84
CA LEU A 31 2.04 15.16 8.74
C LEU A 31 2.20 16.60 9.23
N PRO A 32 1.12 17.24 9.72
CA PRO A 32 1.16 18.64 10.18
C PRO A 32 2.21 18.91 11.28
N GLY A 33 2.56 17.90 12.08
CA GLY A 33 3.61 17.97 13.09
C GLY A 33 5.05 17.81 12.56
N GLY A 34 5.23 17.64 11.24
CA GLY A 34 6.53 17.41 10.60
C GLY A 34 7.03 15.96 10.68
N GLN A 35 6.27 15.05 11.31
CA GLN A 35 6.56 13.62 11.29
C GLN A 35 6.21 13.03 9.93
N GLU A 36 6.82 11.91 9.61
CA GLU A 36 6.58 11.18 8.37
C GLU A 36 5.76 9.91 8.62
N ALA A 37 4.86 9.63 7.68
CA ALA A 37 4.21 8.34 7.55
C ALA A 37 4.47 7.79 6.14
N THR A 38 4.50 6.47 6.03
CA THR A 38 4.74 5.79 4.75
C THR A 38 3.66 4.76 4.51
N ILE A 39 3.01 4.84 3.35
CA ILE A 39 2.14 3.78 2.84
C ILE A 39 2.96 2.96 1.86
N ASP A 40 3.14 1.69 2.18
CA ASP A 40 3.69 0.70 1.25
C ASP A 40 2.52 0.00 0.56
N TRP A 41 2.28 0.37 -0.69
CA TRP A 41 1.19 -0.17 -1.51
C TRP A 41 1.51 -1.57 -2.06
N GLY A 42 2.78 -1.97 -2.03
CA GLY A 42 3.22 -3.30 -2.45
C GLY A 42 3.01 -4.36 -1.37
N THR A 43 3.17 -4.01 -0.09
CA THR A 43 2.85 -4.87 1.05
C THR A 43 1.48 -4.58 1.64
N ARG A 44 0.87 -3.45 1.28
CA ARG A 44 -0.37 -2.91 1.84
C ARG A 44 -0.26 -2.65 3.34
N GLU A 45 0.81 -1.97 3.72
CA GLU A 45 1.11 -1.58 5.10
C GLU A 45 1.22 -0.06 5.23
N LEU A 46 0.84 0.45 6.38
CA LEU A 46 1.01 1.83 6.79
C LEU A 46 1.92 1.90 8.01
N THR A 47 2.98 2.68 7.91
CA THR A 47 3.92 2.93 8.99
C THR A 47 3.91 4.41 9.35
N ALA A 48 3.88 4.74 10.63
CA ALA A 48 4.00 6.11 11.11
C ALA A 48 4.92 6.22 12.33
N VAL A 49 5.58 7.36 12.42
CA VAL A 49 6.46 7.70 13.53
C VAL A 49 5.72 8.59 14.52
N GLY A 50 5.89 8.31 15.80
CA GLY A 50 5.45 9.17 16.90
C GLY A 50 6.62 9.55 17.82
N GLN A 51 6.58 10.73 18.38
CA GLN A 51 7.60 11.26 19.25
C GLN A 51 6.99 11.90 20.49
N ALA A 52 7.68 11.78 21.61
CA ALA A 52 7.30 12.48 22.84
C ALA A 52 8.49 12.79 23.74
N VAL A 53 8.38 13.89 24.43
CA VAL A 53 9.25 14.26 25.56
C VAL A 53 8.61 13.80 26.87
N PRO A 54 9.40 13.54 27.93
CA PRO A 54 8.83 13.23 29.24
C PRO A 54 8.07 14.43 29.81
N PRO A 55 7.02 14.21 30.59
CA PRO A 55 6.33 15.29 31.28
C PRO A 55 7.23 15.88 32.38
N SER A 56 7.04 17.16 32.69
CA SER A 56 7.86 17.93 33.63
C SER A 56 7.85 17.40 35.08
N ASN A 57 6.86 16.57 35.41
CA ASN A 57 6.75 15.94 36.73
C ASN A 57 7.43 14.56 36.84
N ALA A 58 8.15 14.13 35.81
CA ALA A 58 8.94 12.90 35.85
C ALA A 58 10.25 13.16 36.63
N GLU A 59 10.43 12.50 37.79
CA GLU A 59 11.55 12.77 38.70
C GLU A 59 12.79 11.94 38.42
N THR A 60 12.63 10.72 37.87
CA THR A 60 13.74 9.81 37.59
C THR A 60 13.89 9.54 36.11
N GLU A 61 15.12 9.21 35.67
CA GLU A 61 15.38 8.85 34.26
C GLU A 61 14.52 7.68 33.80
N GLY A 62 14.27 6.69 34.66
CA GLY A 62 13.38 5.58 34.35
C GLY A 62 11.93 6.03 34.14
N GLN A 63 11.46 6.98 34.96
CA GLN A 63 10.11 7.55 34.76
C GLN A 63 10.03 8.39 33.51
N LYS A 64 11.02 9.24 33.24
CA LYS A 64 11.11 10.05 32.03
C LYS A 64 11.00 9.17 30.78
N ARG A 65 11.85 8.17 30.67
CA ARG A 65 11.89 7.25 29.54
C ARG A 65 10.58 6.49 29.36
N LEU A 66 10.01 5.97 30.44
CA LEU A 66 8.78 5.18 30.39
C LEU A 66 7.56 6.03 29.99
N LEU A 67 7.45 7.26 30.53
CA LEU A 67 6.34 8.17 30.21
C LEU A 67 6.47 8.74 28.80
N ALA A 68 7.70 9.10 28.37
CA ALA A 68 7.97 9.52 27.00
C ALA A 68 7.63 8.40 25.99
N ARG A 69 8.00 7.14 26.29
CA ARG A 69 7.62 5.99 25.46
C ARG A 69 6.12 5.88 25.28
N ARG A 70 5.34 6.00 26.36
CA ARG A 70 3.87 5.97 26.27
C ARG A 70 3.32 7.12 25.42
N GLY A 71 3.87 8.31 25.59
CA GLY A 71 3.51 9.48 24.78
C GLY A 71 3.81 9.25 23.29
N ALA A 72 4.98 8.72 22.96
CA ALA A 72 5.39 8.43 21.59
C ALA A 72 4.49 7.36 20.94
N ILE A 73 4.07 6.33 21.67
CA ILE A 73 3.09 5.33 21.17
C ILE A 73 1.76 6.01 20.83
N LEU A 74 1.23 6.84 21.72
CA LEU A 74 -0.03 7.55 21.48
C LEU A 74 0.06 8.51 20.29
N ASP A 75 1.21 9.16 20.14
CA ASP A 75 1.48 10.05 19.02
C ASP A 75 1.57 9.27 17.70
N ALA A 76 2.29 8.13 17.68
CA ALA A 76 2.33 7.23 16.52
C ALA A 76 0.93 6.71 16.13
N GLN A 77 0.12 6.30 17.10
CA GLN A 77 -1.27 5.85 16.86
C GLN A 77 -2.13 6.97 16.24
N ARG A 78 -1.99 8.21 16.72
CA ARG A 78 -2.69 9.36 16.13
C ARG A 78 -2.24 9.60 14.69
N ASN A 79 -0.93 9.54 14.44
CA ASN A 79 -0.36 9.72 13.11
C ASN A 79 -0.78 8.62 12.13
N LEU A 80 -0.88 7.37 12.58
CA LEU A 80 -1.47 6.26 11.81
C LEU A 80 -2.92 6.55 11.43
N LEU A 81 -3.75 6.99 12.39
CA LEU A 81 -5.17 7.31 12.16
C LEU A 81 -5.34 8.46 11.17
N GLU A 82 -4.55 9.54 11.33
CA GLU A 82 -4.60 10.70 10.46
C GLU A 82 -4.21 10.31 9.02
N THR A 83 -3.13 9.56 8.87
CA THR A 83 -2.68 9.07 7.56
C THR A 83 -3.70 8.15 6.92
N LEU A 84 -4.19 7.15 7.65
CA LEU A 84 -5.19 6.19 7.14
C LEU A 84 -6.47 6.91 6.71
N SER A 85 -6.90 7.94 7.45
CA SER A 85 -8.10 8.73 7.13
C SER A 85 -8.00 9.42 5.78
N SER A 86 -6.79 9.75 5.31
CA SER A 86 -6.52 10.40 4.03
C SER A 86 -6.45 9.42 2.85
N VAL A 87 -6.40 8.11 3.10
CA VAL A 87 -6.25 7.09 2.05
C VAL A 87 -7.48 7.07 1.14
N ASN A 88 -7.25 7.08 -0.18
CA ASN A 88 -8.32 6.87 -1.15
C ASN A 88 -8.79 5.42 -1.09
N VAL A 89 -10.06 5.23 -0.83
CA VAL A 89 -10.70 3.90 -0.85
C VAL A 89 -11.15 3.57 -2.26
N THR A 90 -11.86 4.51 -2.86
CA THR A 90 -12.30 4.50 -4.26
C THR A 90 -12.00 5.86 -4.89
N SER A 91 -12.33 6.03 -6.15
CA SER A 91 -12.26 7.31 -6.85
C SER A 91 -13.15 8.41 -6.22
N ASP A 92 -14.20 8.02 -5.53
CA ASP A 92 -15.22 8.92 -5.00
C ASP A 92 -15.23 8.99 -3.47
N SER A 93 -14.39 8.20 -2.79
CA SER A 93 -14.40 8.05 -1.33
C SER A 93 -13.00 7.88 -0.75
N THR A 94 -12.77 8.52 0.38
CA THR A 94 -11.60 8.33 1.23
C THR A 94 -11.96 7.53 2.48
N MET A 95 -10.96 7.07 3.21
CA MET A 95 -11.17 6.30 4.45
C MET A 95 -11.98 7.10 5.47
N VAL A 96 -11.79 8.41 5.59
CA VAL A 96 -12.58 9.25 6.51
C VAL A 96 -14.08 9.20 6.21
N ASN A 97 -14.46 9.07 4.94
CA ASN A 97 -15.86 8.94 4.55
C ASN A 97 -16.45 7.59 4.97
N LEU A 98 -15.67 6.50 4.85
CA LEU A 98 -16.09 5.16 5.32
C LEU A 98 -16.21 5.11 6.84
N MET A 99 -15.33 5.80 7.57
CA MET A 99 -15.36 5.89 9.03
C MET A 99 -16.59 6.67 9.58
N ALA A 100 -17.44 7.22 8.73
CA ALA A 100 -18.76 7.69 9.12
C ALA A 100 -19.67 6.53 9.60
N SER A 101 -19.42 5.31 9.15
CA SER A 101 -20.00 4.08 9.70
C SER A 101 -19.33 3.71 11.02
N ASP A 102 -20.11 3.47 12.06
CA ASP A 102 -19.59 3.07 13.39
C ASP A 102 -18.88 1.72 13.34
N VAL A 103 -19.31 0.81 12.45
CA VAL A 103 -18.66 -0.50 12.25
C VAL A 103 -17.26 -0.32 11.70
N VAL A 104 -17.10 0.45 10.62
CA VAL A 104 -15.79 0.72 10.02
C VAL A 104 -14.88 1.46 10.99
N ARG A 105 -15.43 2.46 11.70
CA ARG A 105 -14.68 3.21 12.72
C ARG A 105 -14.13 2.29 13.80
N SER A 106 -14.95 1.39 14.33
CA SER A 106 -14.54 0.44 15.38
C SER A 106 -13.46 -0.53 14.86
N GLN A 107 -13.56 -0.97 13.61
CA GLN A 107 -12.54 -1.83 12.99
C GLN A 107 -11.20 -1.08 12.83
N VAL A 108 -11.23 0.16 12.35
CA VAL A 108 -10.04 1.01 12.22
C VAL A 108 -9.40 1.29 13.58
N GLU A 109 -10.20 1.62 14.60
CA GLU A 109 -9.71 1.81 15.97
C GLU A 109 -9.04 0.53 16.49
N GLY A 110 -9.63 -0.64 16.22
CA GLY A 110 -9.05 -1.94 16.56
C GLY A 110 -7.70 -2.18 15.87
N LEU A 111 -7.57 -1.85 14.59
CA LEU A 111 -6.30 -1.92 13.85
C LEU A 111 -5.23 -1.01 14.50
N ILE A 112 -5.59 0.25 14.80
CA ILE A 112 -4.66 1.20 15.41
C ILE A 112 -4.22 0.73 16.80
N GLN A 113 -5.13 0.21 17.61
CA GLN A 113 -4.79 -0.34 18.94
C GLN A 113 -3.90 -1.59 18.84
N GLY A 114 -4.06 -2.39 17.80
CA GLY A 114 -3.25 -3.57 17.49
C GLY A 114 -1.95 -3.28 16.73
N ALA A 115 -1.61 -2.01 16.49
CA ALA A 115 -0.42 -1.64 15.75
C ALA A 115 0.86 -2.20 16.37
N ILE A 116 1.76 -2.70 15.52
CA ILE A 116 3.01 -3.32 15.93
C ILE A 116 4.10 -2.25 16.01
N VAL A 117 4.83 -2.20 17.12
CA VAL A 117 6.05 -1.38 17.23
C VAL A 117 7.14 -2.05 16.41
N SER A 118 7.52 -1.43 15.29
CA SER A 118 8.57 -1.91 14.39
C SER A 118 9.95 -1.41 14.79
N HIS A 119 10.02 -0.19 15.33
CA HIS A 119 11.25 0.41 15.85
C HIS A 119 10.97 1.36 17.01
N GLU A 120 11.92 1.44 17.97
CA GLU A 120 11.87 2.44 19.04
C GLU A 120 13.27 2.88 19.46
N ALA A 121 13.41 4.14 19.83
CA ALA A 121 14.66 4.72 20.26
C ALA A 121 14.44 5.80 21.35
N TRP A 122 15.37 5.89 22.29
CA TRP A 122 15.47 6.97 23.26
C TRP A 122 16.73 7.80 23.02
N ASP A 123 16.56 9.08 22.78
CA ASP A 123 17.64 10.04 22.73
C ASP A 123 17.73 10.75 24.09
N GLY A 124 18.74 10.40 24.89
CA GLY A 124 18.93 10.95 26.23
C GLY A 124 19.49 12.37 26.24
N ASP A 125 20.09 12.84 25.14
CA ASP A 125 20.68 14.19 25.07
C ASP A 125 19.60 15.27 24.92
N VAL A 126 18.52 14.95 24.16
CA VAL A 126 17.37 15.84 23.96
C VAL A 126 16.10 15.35 24.65
N GLU A 127 16.18 14.25 25.37
CA GLU A 127 15.08 13.63 26.11
C GLU A 127 13.84 13.34 25.24
N ILE A 128 14.05 12.82 24.01
CA ILE A 128 12.98 12.45 23.08
C ILE A 128 12.91 10.93 22.95
N TYR A 129 11.71 10.38 23.10
CA TYR A 129 11.41 9.00 22.73
C TYR A 129 10.75 8.97 21.35
N THR A 130 11.27 8.16 20.45
CA THR A 130 10.72 7.94 19.11
C THR A 130 10.23 6.50 19.01
N VAL A 131 9.04 6.34 18.46
CA VAL A 131 8.42 5.02 18.18
C VAL A 131 7.94 5.01 16.73
N GLU A 132 8.25 3.93 16.02
CA GLU A 132 7.69 3.62 14.73
C GLU A 132 6.70 2.47 14.89
N MET A 133 5.48 2.65 14.35
CA MET A 133 4.42 1.64 14.40
C MET A 133 3.86 1.35 13.03
N THR A 134 3.50 0.09 12.80
CA THR A 134 2.98 -0.40 11.52
C THR A 134 1.63 -1.09 11.71
N ILE A 135 0.72 -0.84 10.78
CA ILE A 135 -0.56 -1.54 10.64
C ILE A 135 -0.73 -2.03 9.20
N PRO A 136 -1.47 -3.12 8.94
CA PRO A 136 -1.97 -3.40 7.60
C PRO A 136 -2.95 -2.30 7.16
N LEU A 137 -3.02 -2.01 5.85
CA LEU A 137 -4.07 -1.15 5.32
C LEU A 137 -5.42 -1.81 5.55
N TYR A 138 -6.41 -0.98 5.96
CA TYR A 138 -7.78 -1.45 6.10
C TYR A 138 -8.30 -1.96 4.75
N GLU A 139 -8.87 -3.14 4.76
CA GLU A 139 -9.55 -3.72 3.61
C GLU A 139 -11.06 -3.72 3.89
N PRO A 140 -11.85 -2.88 3.16
CA PRO A 140 -13.29 -2.95 3.29
C PRO A 140 -13.76 -4.36 2.92
N PRO A 141 -14.78 -4.89 3.61
CA PRO A 141 -15.40 -6.17 3.24
C PRO A 141 -15.85 -6.12 1.78
N ASP A 142 -15.61 -7.20 1.03
CA ASP A 142 -16.15 -7.32 -0.32
C ASP A 142 -17.68 -7.39 -0.22
N GLU A 143 -18.38 -6.40 -0.78
CA GLU A 143 -19.84 -6.40 -0.85
C GLU A 143 -20.38 -7.43 -1.88
N THR A 144 -19.48 -8.02 -2.67
CA THR A 144 -19.80 -9.10 -3.62
C THR A 144 -19.70 -10.44 -2.90
N GLY A 145 -20.74 -10.78 -2.14
CA GLY A 145 -20.84 -12.05 -1.42
C GLY A 145 -21.00 -13.25 -2.35
N ASP A 146 -19.90 -13.75 -2.88
CA ASP A 146 -19.83 -15.09 -3.44
C ASP A 146 -18.66 -15.83 -2.78
N ASP A 147 -18.92 -16.43 -1.63
CA ASP A 147 -18.01 -17.30 -0.89
C ASP A 147 -17.97 -18.74 -1.47
N GLY A 148 -18.32 -18.90 -2.73
CA GLY A 148 -18.23 -20.18 -3.44
C GLY A 148 -16.76 -20.58 -3.65
N PRO A 149 -16.40 -21.88 -3.57
CA PRO A 149 -15.06 -22.33 -3.96
C PRO A 149 -14.82 -21.93 -5.43
N PRO A 150 -13.64 -21.35 -5.76
CA PRO A 150 -13.35 -20.96 -7.13
C PRO A 150 -13.50 -22.16 -8.06
N PRO A 151 -14.11 -21.98 -9.24
CA PRO A 151 -14.20 -23.05 -10.23
C PRO A 151 -12.80 -23.51 -10.63
N PRO A 152 -12.61 -24.80 -10.97
CA PRO A 152 -11.30 -25.31 -11.41
C PRO A 152 -10.84 -24.51 -12.63
N ALA A 153 -9.61 -23.96 -12.55
CA ALA A 153 -9.04 -23.15 -13.62
C ALA A 153 -8.92 -24.00 -14.92
N PRO A 154 -9.40 -23.52 -16.06
CA PRO A 154 -9.16 -24.18 -17.34
C PRO A 154 -7.66 -24.14 -17.69
N GLU A 155 -7.19 -25.15 -18.44
CA GLU A 155 -5.77 -25.42 -18.74
C GLU A 155 -4.97 -24.30 -19.44
N HIS A 156 -5.61 -23.17 -19.79
CA HIS A 156 -4.98 -22.03 -20.51
C HIS A 156 -5.47 -20.66 -20.03
N GLU A 157 -5.88 -20.50 -18.77
CA GLU A 157 -6.19 -19.18 -18.24
C GLU A 157 -4.96 -18.51 -17.63
N PRO A 158 -4.84 -17.16 -17.76
CA PRO A 158 -3.75 -16.41 -17.16
C PRO A 158 -3.64 -16.67 -15.67
N THR A 159 -2.41 -16.67 -15.15
CA THR A 159 -2.13 -16.92 -13.73
C THR A 159 -2.43 -15.73 -12.83
N GLY A 160 -2.52 -14.53 -13.39
CA GLY A 160 -2.82 -13.28 -12.70
C GLY A 160 -3.04 -12.14 -13.68
N LEU A 161 -3.25 -10.94 -13.15
CA LEU A 161 -3.41 -9.70 -13.92
C LEU A 161 -2.24 -8.76 -13.65
N LEU A 162 -1.63 -8.24 -14.71
CA LEU A 162 -0.63 -7.20 -14.66
C LEU A 162 -1.13 -5.95 -15.39
N LEU A 163 -1.36 -4.86 -14.66
CA LEU A 163 -1.78 -3.57 -15.19
C LEU A 163 -0.56 -2.65 -15.32
N ASP A 164 -0.27 -2.19 -16.52
CA ASP A 164 0.75 -1.18 -16.76
C ASP A 164 0.12 0.22 -16.71
N LEU A 165 0.40 0.96 -15.63
CA LEU A 165 -0.06 2.32 -15.37
C LEU A 165 1.07 3.36 -15.50
N ARG A 166 2.24 2.95 -16.02
CA ARG A 166 3.37 3.87 -16.20
C ARG A 166 2.95 5.02 -17.10
N ASP A 167 3.56 6.17 -16.89
CA ASP A 167 3.33 7.41 -17.65
C ASP A 167 1.92 8.02 -17.54
N LEU A 168 1.02 7.42 -16.77
CA LEU A 168 -0.34 7.93 -16.58
C LEU A 168 -0.52 8.83 -15.36
N ASN A 169 0.50 8.92 -14.48
CA ASN A 169 0.39 9.64 -13.20
C ASN A 169 -0.83 9.21 -12.37
N ALA A 170 -1.08 7.92 -12.30
CA ALA A 170 -2.16 7.37 -11.50
C ALA A 170 -1.95 7.65 -10.00
N VAL A 171 -3.06 7.80 -9.27
CA VAL A 171 -3.07 7.94 -7.82
C VAL A 171 -3.47 6.60 -7.22
N PRO A 172 -2.67 6.02 -6.30
CA PRO A 172 -3.02 4.75 -5.69
C PRO A 172 -4.27 4.87 -4.80
N SER A 173 -5.02 3.78 -4.74
CA SER A 173 -6.24 3.64 -3.93
C SER A 173 -6.40 2.19 -3.47
N LEU A 174 -7.26 1.94 -2.49
CA LEU A 174 -7.54 0.57 -2.04
C LEU A 174 -8.23 -0.24 -3.12
N THR A 175 -9.17 0.39 -3.83
CA THR A 175 -9.86 -0.17 -5.00
C THR A 175 -10.07 0.91 -6.07
N PHE A 176 -10.27 0.51 -7.32
CA PHE A 176 -10.64 1.41 -8.43
C PHE A 176 -11.53 0.71 -9.43
N ARG A 177 -12.17 1.48 -10.30
CA ARG A 177 -12.97 0.96 -11.41
C ARG A 177 -12.10 0.83 -12.67
N ILE A 178 -12.42 -0.16 -13.48
CA ILE A 178 -11.82 -0.32 -14.80
C ILE A 178 -12.90 -0.10 -15.85
N PHE A 179 -12.62 0.78 -16.80
CA PHE A 179 -13.49 1.10 -17.94
C PHE A 179 -12.80 0.76 -19.24
N THR A 180 -13.59 0.46 -20.24
CA THR A 180 -13.11 0.38 -21.63
C THR A 180 -13.02 1.77 -22.23
N ARG A 181 -12.33 1.88 -23.39
CA ARG A 181 -12.28 3.10 -24.21
C ARG A 181 -13.68 3.60 -24.59
N SER A 182 -14.61 2.70 -24.91
CA SER A 182 -16.01 3.03 -25.20
C SER A 182 -16.81 3.49 -23.98
N GLY A 183 -16.24 3.42 -22.78
CA GLY A 183 -16.83 3.88 -21.52
C GLY A 183 -17.62 2.80 -20.77
N ALA A 184 -17.64 1.56 -21.23
CA ALA A 184 -18.29 0.47 -20.52
C ALA A 184 -17.45 0.04 -19.31
N GLU A 185 -18.09 -0.11 -18.15
CA GLU A 185 -17.44 -0.58 -16.93
C GLU A 185 -17.11 -2.07 -17.05
N VAL A 186 -15.88 -2.45 -16.69
CA VAL A 186 -15.39 -3.83 -16.68
C VAL A 186 -15.51 -4.41 -15.28
N THR A 187 -15.12 -3.64 -14.26
CA THR A 187 -15.25 -3.98 -12.84
C THR A 187 -15.35 -2.72 -12.01
N SER A 188 -16.13 -2.78 -10.92
CA SER A 188 -16.35 -1.67 -9.98
C SER A 188 -15.40 -1.65 -8.81
N ALA A 189 -14.67 -2.75 -8.55
CA ALA A 189 -13.84 -2.91 -7.36
C ALA A 189 -12.55 -3.70 -7.64
N ALA A 190 -11.70 -3.16 -8.55
CA ALA A 190 -10.39 -3.72 -8.78
C ALA A 190 -9.47 -3.45 -7.59
N ARG A 191 -9.01 -4.51 -6.93
CA ARG A 191 -8.02 -4.47 -5.86
C ARG A 191 -6.68 -4.97 -6.40
N VAL A 192 -5.64 -4.15 -6.32
CA VAL A 192 -4.31 -4.49 -6.82
C VAL A 192 -3.24 -4.19 -5.78
N TYR A 193 -2.10 -4.85 -5.92
CA TYR A 193 -0.85 -4.44 -5.30
C TYR A 193 -0.11 -3.51 -6.26
N TYR A 194 0.56 -2.49 -5.73
CA TYR A 194 1.29 -1.53 -6.57
C TYR A 194 2.78 -1.77 -6.47
N ARG A 195 3.45 -1.62 -7.60
CA ARG A 195 4.90 -1.78 -7.72
C ARG A 195 5.49 -0.63 -8.53
N THR A 196 6.67 -0.16 -8.13
CA THR A 196 7.42 0.83 -8.89
C THR A 196 8.17 0.14 -10.02
N ALA A 197 8.11 0.70 -11.22
CA ALA A 197 8.96 0.31 -12.33
C ALA A 197 10.42 0.65 -11.99
N LEU A 198 11.33 -0.33 -12.09
CA LEU A 198 12.76 -0.08 -11.85
C LEU A 198 13.36 0.70 -13.02
N PRO A 199 13.92 1.91 -12.80
CA PRO A 199 14.64 2.61 -13.84
C PRO A 199 15.95 1.88 -14.17
N GLY A 200 16.15 1.49 -15.41
CA GLY A 200 17.43 0.99 -15.92
C GLY A 200 17.72 -0.50 -15.74
N GLY A 201 16.71 -1.34 -15.49
CA GLY A 201 16.85 -2.80 -15.55
C GLY A 201 17.22 -3.30 -16.95
N LEU A 202 17.90 -4.46 -17.04
CA LEU A 202 18.30 -5.10 -18.32
C LEU A 202 17.11 -5.62 -19.15
N GLY A 203 15.88 -5.49 -18.64
CA GLY A 203 14.61 -5.84 -19.29
C GLY A 203 13.61 -4.69 -19.23
N SER A 204 12.44 -4.88 -19.85
CA SER A 204 11.32 -3.96 -19.62
C SER A 204 10.94 -3.98 -18.13
N PRO A 205 10.62 -2.83 -17.50
CA PRO A 205 10.09 -2.81 -16.13
C PRO A 205 8.86 -3.69 -15.93
N VAL A 206 8.13 -3.98 -17.01
CA VAL A 206 7.01 -4.93 -17.05
C VAL A 206 7.51 -6.37 -16.97
N ASP A 207 8.61 -6.71 -17.66
CA ASP A 207 9.18 -8.07 -17.62
C ASP A 207 9.61 -8.44 -16.21
N ASP A 208 10.14 -7.48 -15.46
CA ASP A 208 10.51 -7.67 -14.05
C ASP A 208 9.27 -7.87 -13.15
N ALA A 209 8.17 -7.16 -13.43
CA ALA A 209 6.90 -7.34 -12.74
C ALA A 209 6.23 -8.69 -13.07
N MET A 210 6.46 -9.26 -14.25
CA MET A 210 5.97 -10.59 -14.63
C MET A 210 6.60 -11.72 -13.81
N THR A 211 7.72 -11.46 -13.14
CA THR A 211 8.35 -12.44 -12.22
C THR A 211 7.81 -12.40 -10.79
N ASP A 212 6.90 -11.46 -10.47
CA ASP A 212 6.31 -11.36 -9.15
C ASP A 212 5.46 -12.61 -8.86
N PRO A 213 5.67 -13.31 -7.72
CA PRO A 213 4.96 -14.55 -7.39
C PRO A 213 3.43 -14.45 -7.39
N ARG A 214 2.88 -13.24 -7.24
CA ARG A 214 1.42 -13.00 -7.25
C ARG A 214 0.81 -13.21 -8.63
N VAL A 215 1.59 -12.90 -9.67
CA VAL A 215 1.11 -12.94 -11.07
C VAL A 215 1.93 -13.89 -11.95
N ALA A 216 2.99 -14.51 -11.39
CA ALA A 216 4.00 -15.30 -12.10
C ALA A 216 3.43 -16.39 -13.02
N ASP A 217 4.27 -16.76 -13.96
CA ASP A 217 4.21 -17.76 -15.03
C ASP A 217 3.53 -17.26 -16.32
N ASP A 218 2.28 -16.84 -16.31
CA ASP A 218 1.57 -16.38 -17.52
C ASP A 218 0.50 -15.32 -17.17
N PRO A 219 0.90 -14.09 -16.73
CA PRO A 219 -0.06 -13.05 -16.40
C PRO A 219 -0.75 -12.48 -17.65
N PHE A 220 -2.02 -12.09 -17.50
CA PHE A 220 -2.70 -11.26 -18.48
C PHE A 220 -2.18 -9.81 -18.34
N LEU A 221 -1.32 -9.41 -19.27
CA LEU A 221 -0.81 -8.06 -19.33
C LEU A 221 -1.79 -7.13 -20.03
N ILE A 222 -2.16 -6.03 -19.37
CA ILE A 222 -2.95 -4.93 -19.91
C ILE A 222 -2.17 -3.63 -19.79
N ALA A 223 -1.90 -2.97 -20.91
CA ALA A 223 -1.42 -1.60 -20.93
C ALA A 223 -2.64 -0.65 -20.83
N ALA A 224 -2.74 0.09 -19.73
CA ALA A 224 -3.78 1.09 -19.59
C ALA A 224 -3.55 2.23 -20.60
N ILE A 225 -4.62 2.67 -21.23
CA ILE A 225 -4.58 3.73 -22.28
C ILE A 225 -4.90 5.12 -21.73
N GLY A 226 -5.33 5.22 -20.48
CA GLY A 226 -5.65 6.46 -19.82
C GLY A 226 -6.25 6.26 -18.43
N LEU A 227 -6.60 7.38 -17.82
CA LEU A 227 -7.30 7.46 -16.55
C LEU A 227 -8.53 8.34 -16.69
N ARG A 228 -9.52 8.17 -15.81
CA ARG A 228 -10.61 9.14 -15.64
C ARG A 228 -10.06 10.42 -14.98
N GLU A 229 -10.86 11.47 -14.92
CA GLU A 229 -10.49 12.79 -14.35
C GLU A 229 -9.99 12.70 -12.90
N ASN A 230 -10.51 11.73 -12.14
CA ASN A 230 -10.08 11.46 -10.76
C ASN A 230 -8.66 10.88 -10.62
N ARG A 231 -8.02 10.47 -11.74
CA ARG A 231 -6.70 9.85 -11.80
C ARG A 231 -6.56 8.52 -11.03
N ILE A 232 -7.68 7.91 -10.65
CA ILE A 232 -7.76 6.64 -9.93
C ILE A 232 -8.35 5.57 -10.85
N ASP A 233 -9.50 5.87 -11.49
CA ASP A 233 -10.19 4.91 -12.36
C ASP A 233 -9.44 4.74 -13.69
N VAL A 234 -9.22 3.50 -14.05
CA VAL A 234 -8.37 3.10 -15.19
C VAL A 234 -9.19 2.89 -16.45
N VAL A 235 -8.66 3.33 -17.58
CA VAL A 235 -9.24 3.08 -18.92
C VAL A 235 -8.32 2.15 -19.71
N ILE A 236 -8.88 1.06 -20.23
CA ILE A 236 -8.21 0.06 -21.06
C ILE A 236 -8.84 -0.02 -22.45
N ASP A 237 -8.20 -0.73 -23.37
CA ASP A 237 -8.76 -0.95 -24.70
C ASP A 237 -10.03 -1.84 -24.64
N ASP A 238 -10.94 -1.68 -25.60
CA ASP A 238 -12.19 -2.42 -25.64
C ASP A 238 -11.98 -3.93 -25.74
N ALA A 239 -10.99 -4.37 -26.53
CA ALA A 239 -10.66 -5.79 -26.68
C ALA A 239 -10.12 -6.39 -25.38
N ASP A 240 -9.26 -5.68 -24.67
CA ASP A 240 -8.76 -6.09 -23.35
C ASP A 240 -9.88 -6.12 -22.33
N GLY A 241 -10.80 -5.16 -22.37
CA GLY A 241 -11.98 -5.12 -21.54
C GLY A 241 -12.90 -6.33 -21.71
N GLU A 242 -13.17 -6.73 -22.95
CA GLU A 242 -13.96 -7.93 -23.25
C GLU A 242 -13.26 -9.21 -22.76
N ARG A 243 -11.94 -9.29 -22.96
CA ARG A 243 -11.14 -10.43 -22.51
C ARG A 243 -11.10 -10.51 -20.99
N LEU A 244 -10.89 -9.37 -20.31
CA LEU A 244 -10.87 -9.31 -18.85
C LEU A 244 -12.22 -9.70 -18.23
N ARG A 245 -13.35 -9.20 -18.75
CA ARG A 245 -14.68 -9.63 -18.28
C ARG A 245 -14.89 -11.14 -18.41
N ARG A 246 -14.45 -11.74 -19.50
CA ARG A 246 -14.54 -13.19 -19.71
C ARG A 246 -13.72 -13.96 -18.69
N ILE A 247 -12.51 -13.49 -18.37
CA ILE A 247 -11.66 -14.08 -17.34
C ILE A 247 -12.32 -13.94 -15.97
N LEU A 248 -12.77 -12.73 -15.63
CA LEU A 248 -13.38 -12.44 -14.32
C LEU A 248 -14.71 -13.20 -14.08
N SER A 249 -15.39 -13.65 -15.14
CA SER A 249 -16.59 -14.50 -15.00
C SER A 249 -16.27 -15.91 -14.50
N ASN A 250 -15.02 -16.35 -14.66
CA ASN A 250 -14.57 -17.68 -14.23
C ASN A 250 -13.65 -17.59 -13.01
N ARG A 251 -12.90 -16.49 -12.88
CA ARG A 251 -11.86 -16.34 -11.86
C ARG A 251 -11.66 -14.89 -11.47
N ASN A 252 -11.68 -14.58 -10.19
CA ASN A 252 -11.53 -13.22 -9.71
C ASN A 252 -10.11 -12.95 -9.16
N PHE A 253 -9.20 -12.48 -10.02
CA PHE A 253 -7.83 -12.12 -9.65
C PHE A 253 -7.73 -11.10 -8.52
N PHE A 254 -8.71 -10.20 -8.41
CA PHE A 254 -8.71 -9.16 -7.39
C PHE A 254 -8.97 -9.74 -6.00
N GLN A 255 -9.88 -10.70 -5.88
CA GLN A 255 -10.15 -11.41 -4.63
C GLN A 255 -9.03 -12.39 -4.27
N GLU A 256 -8.41 -13.01 -5.27
CA GLU A 256 -7.29 -13.95 -5.06
C GLU A 256 -5.97 -13.25 -4.71
N GLY A 257 -5.90 -11.92 -4.72
CA GLY A 257 -4.65 -11.17 -4.52
C GLY A 257 -3.64 -11.36 -5.65
N ARG A 258 -4.11 -11.71 -6.86
CA ARG A 258 -3.30 -12.00 -8.06
C ARG A 258 -3.38 -10.89 -9.11
N ALA A 259 -3.50 -9.65 -8.66
CA ALA A 259 -3.49 -8.48 -9.52
C ALA A 259 -2.42 -7.49 -9.05
N LEU A 260 -1.59 -7.05 -9.99
CA LEU A 260 -0.47 -6.16 -9.78
C LEU A 260 -0.57 -4.96 -10.73
N ALA A 261 -0.33 -3.75 -10.24
CA ALA A 261 -0.23 -2.54 -11.03
C ALA A 261 1.21 -2.00 -10.98
N VAL A 262 1.78 -1.68 -12.15
CA VAL A 262 3.10 -1.09 -12.28
C VAL A 262 2.98 0.40 -12.49
N MET A 263 3.65 1.19 -11.65
CA MET A 263 3.70 2.66 -11.67
C MET A 263 5.13 3.16 -11.86
N ASN A 264 5.29 4.45 -12.20
CA ASN A 264 6.61 5.10 -12.23
C ASN A 264 7.09 5.47 -10.83
#